data_2cd5ae05bdb699f9e28a3468b627ac13
#
_entry.id   2cd5ae05bdb699f9e28a3468b627ac13
#
_cell.length_a   1.000
_cell.length_b   1.000
_cell.length_c   1.000
_cell.angle_alpha   90.00
_cell.angle_beta   90.00
_cell.angle_gamma   90.00
#
_symmetry.space_group_name_H-M   'P 1'
#
loop_
_entity.id
_entity.type
_entity.pdbx_description
1 polymer ?
#
loop_
_entity_poly.entity_id
_entity_poly.type
_entity_poly.pdbx_seq_one_letter_code
_entity_poly.pdbx_strand_id
1 'polypeptide(L)'
;MLSTLATIAHAQGGPPFRTDDPDTPGNKHWEINFGWIGDRNPQRGAYQVPDFDFNYGLGDRIQLKYEIPIAIEETRAQPATPTQPAIPGQVIGGLGESLLGIKWRFYEHHPNTSWLKNDFGTGLLALFGHHAPPEPSDPEDLAASASEPATNFSISTYPQLYLDNPTRSVPRGVVAPGPNFFLPIEVNARIGPIRLDGEVGYNFGNHALPQSWGRGLLVGHEFTDRTEAYLELYDEQDANTLPAGQGIGQFATGGPKQRETTLGLGGRQTLNHSKTLNLLLMAGRSFQTITNTNSQPSWIAYVGVQVLLGPAEPVTPQVEQKLPNEGKR
;
A
#
# COMPACT_ATOMS: atom_id res chain seq x y z
N MET A 1 -9.57 -32.45 11.27
CA MET A 1 -10.20 -31.16 10.96
C MET A 1 -9.12 -30.32 10.27
N LEU A 2 -9.14 -30.23 8.94
CA LEU A 2 -8.33 -29.24 8.26
C LEU A 2 -9.06 -27.91 8.44
N SER A 3 -8.57 -27.08 9.36
CA SER A 3 -8.92 -25.68 9.39
C SER A 3 -8.39 -25.06 8.10
N THR A 4 -9.27 -24.77 7.17
CA THR A 4 -8.96 -23.86 6.06
C THR A 4 -8.79 -22.50 6.69
N LEU A 5 -7.54 -22.14 6.99
CA LEU A 5 -7.19 -20.82 7.48
C LEU A 5 -7.42 -19.85 6.33
N ALA A 6 -8.39 -18.98 6.49
CA ALA A 6 -8.49 -17.80 5.68
C ALA A 6 -7.25 -16.95 6.01
N THR A 7 -6.32 -16.85 5.07
CA THR A 7 -5.41 -15.73 5.09
C THR A 7 -6.26 -14.50 4.89
N ILE A 8 -6.22 -13.62 5.86
CA ILE A 8 -6.79 -12.31 5.74
C ILE A 8 -5.98 -11.66 4.60
N ALA A 9 -6.66 -11.28 3.52
CA ALA A 9 -6.08 -10.28 2.64
C ALA A 9 -6.00 -9.01 3.49
N HIS A 10 -4.86 -8.78 4.11
CA HIS A 10 -4.61 -7.51 4.77
C HIS A 10 -4.66 -6.44 3.70
N ALA A 11 -5.48 -5.44 3.91
CA ALA A 11 -5.36 -4.19 3.20
C ALA A 11 -3.93 -3.70 3.44
N GLN A 12 -3.18 -3.53 2.37
CA GLN A 12 -1.74 -3.31 2.48
C GLN A 12 -1.39 -2.14 1.63
N GLY A 13 -0.24 -1.60 1.89
CA GLY A 13 0.45 -0.53 1.25
C GLY A 13 -0.17 0.08 -0.02
N GLY A 14 0.48 0.93 -0.72
CA GLY A 14 -0.11 1.57 -1.90
C GLY A 14 -0.55 0.58 -2.99
N PRO A 15 -1.84 0.59 -3.40
CA PRO A 15 -2.28 -0.24 -4.52
C PRO A 15 -1.46 0.02 -5.78
N PRO A 16 -1.21 -0.99 -6.65
CA PRO A 16 -1.81 -2.33 -6.65
C PRO A 16 -0.98 -3.40 -5.91
N PHE A 17 0.13 -3.05 -5.28
CA PHE A 17 1.08 -3.97 -4.68
C PHE A 17 0.98 -4.01 -3.15
N ARG A 18 1.57 -5.05 -2.56
CA ARG A 18 1.66 -5.22 -1.12
C ARG A 18 2.79 -4.40 -0.52
N THR A 19 3.91 -4.30 -1.24
CA THR A 19 5.05 -3.46 -0.88
C THR A 19 4.66 -2.00 -1.05
N ASP A 20 4.76 -1.22 0.02
CA ASP A 20 4.54 0.22 -0.04
C ASP A 20 5.86 0.96 -0.29
N ASP A 21 5.75 2.22 -0.63
CA ASP A 21 6.86 3.11 -0.91
C ASP A 21 6.89 4.30 0.06
N PRO A 22 8.03 4.99 0.23
CA PRO A 22 8.13 6.18 1.06
C PRO A 22 7.42 7.43 0.52
N ASP A 23 6.88 7.40 -0.70
CA ASP A 23 6.27 8.57 -1.30
C ASP A 23 4.98 8.96 -0.58
N THR A 24 4.64 10.24 -0.62
CA THR A 24 3.44 10.84 -0.03
C THR A 24 2.72 11.66 -1.09
N PRO A 25 1.41 11.88 -0.97
CA PRO A 25 0.67 12.70 -1.96
C PRO A 25 1.17 14.14 -2.09
N GLY A 26 1.97 14.63 -1.13
CA GLY A 26 2.37 16.02 -1.05
C GLY A 26 1.37 16.89 -0.29
N ASN A 27 1.78 18.09 0.07
CA ASN A 27 1.02 18.98 0.97
C ASN A 27 -0.37 19.32 0.43
N LYS A 28 -1.40 19.01 1.21
CA LYS A 28 -2.84 19.24 0.89
C LYS A 28 -3.33 18.52 -0.36
N HIS A 29 -2.60 17.50 -0.82
CA HIS A 29 -3.05 16.65 -1.91
C HIS A 29 -3.74 15.41 -1.36
N TRP A 30 -4.69 14.92 -2.15
CA TRP A 30 -5.36 13.64 -1.94
C TRP A 30 -4.94 12.67 -3.02
N GLU A 31 -4.67 11.45 -2.61
CA GLU A 31 -4.63 10.30 -3.47
C GLU A 31 -5.77 9.36 -3.04
N ILE A 32 -6.68 9.10 -3.95
CA ILE A 32 -7.87 8.29 -3.70
C ILE A 32 -7.85 7.11 -4.64
N ASN A 33 -7.83 5.90 -4.08
CA ASN A 33 -7.84 4.67 -4.84
C ASN A 33 -9.20 3.97 -4.69
N PHE A 34 -9.73 3.48 -5.82
CA PHE A 34 -10.91 2.64 -5.89
C PHE A 34 -10.50 1.34 -6.53
N GLY A 35 -10.46 0.26 -5.77
CA GLY A 35 -9.93 -1.01 -6.20
C GLY A 35 -10.93 -2.15 -6.15
N TRP A 36 -10.61 -3.17 -6.91
CA TRP A 36 -11.06 -4.53 -6.75
C TRP A 36 -9.83 -5.40 -6.52
N ILE A 37 -9.83 -6.13 -5.42
CA ILE A 37 -8.79 -7.09 -5.07
C ILE A 37 -9.43 -8.46 -5.02
N GLY A 38 -8.77 -9.47 -5.57
CA GLY A 38 -9.22 -10.85 -5.49
C GLY A 38 -8.05 -11.79 -5.26
N ASP A 39 -8.22 -12.68 -4.28
CA ASP A 39 -7.37 -13.84 -4.05
C ASP A 39 -8.21 -15.11 -4.19
N ARG A 40 -7.79 -16.01 -5.06
CA ARG A 40 -8.58 -17.20 -5.39
C ARG A 40 -7.73 -18.45 -5.55
N ASN A 41 -8.13 -19.51 -4.85
CA ASN A 41 -7.64 -20.87 -5.06
C ASN A 41 -8.80 -21.83 -5.34
N PRO A 42 -8.57 -23.16 -5.54
CA PRO A 42 -9.64 -24.12 -5.80
C PRO A 42 -10.67 -24.26 -4.68
N GLN A 43 -10.34 -23.94 -3.43
CA GLN A 43 -11.19 -24.15 -2.26
C GLN A 43 -11.88 -22.85 -1.81
N ARG A 44 -11.30 -21.68 -2.12
CA ARG A 44 -11.71 -20.42 -1.55
C ARG A 44 -11.50 -19.27 -2.51
N GLY A 45 -12.28 -18.19 -2.32
CA GLY A 45 -12.04 -16.85 -2.87
C GLY A 45 -12.22 -15.82 -1.77
N ALA A 46 -11.34 -14.84 -1.74
CA ALA A 46 -11.42 -13.64 -0.90
C ALA A 46 -11.38 -12.42 -1.81
N TYR A 47 -12.32 -11.51 -1.63
CA TYR A 47 -12.45 -10.33 -2.48
C TYR A 47 -12.70 -9.09 -1.65
N GLN A 48 -12.14 -7.97 -2.09
CA GLN A 48 -12.46 -6.62 -1.61
C GLN A 48 -13.01 -5.83 -2.79
N VAL A 49 -14.32 -5.49 -2.76
CA VAL A 49 -15.06 -4.90 -3.89
C VAL A 49 -16.20 -4.03 -3.43
N PRO A 50 -16.11 -2.72 -3.56
CA PRO A 50 -14.91 -1.93 -3.80
C PRO A 50 -14.01 -1.90 -2.56
N ASP A 51 -12.75 -1.66 -2.82
CA ASP A 51 -11.80 -1.19 -1.83
C ASP A 51 -11.64 0.32 -1.97
N PHE A 52 -11.86 1.06 -0.88
CA PHE A 52 -11.74 2.52 -0.82
C PHE A 52 -10.52 2.87 0.01
N ASP A 53 -9.55 3.49 -0.62
CA ASP A 53 -8.31 3.91 0.02
C ASP A 53 -8.12 5.43 -0.17
N PHE A 54 -8.11 6.17 0.93
CA PHE A 54 -8.00 7.63 0.99
C PHE A 54 -6.68 8.02 1.65
N ASN A 55 -5.84 8.70 0.91
CA ASN A 55 -4.55 9.19 1.37
C ASN A 55 -4.52 10.72 1.29
N TYR A 56 -4.12 11.38 2.36
CA TYR A 56 -4.02 12.84 2.46
C TYR A 56 -2.63 13.27 2.89
N GLY A 57 -2.01 14.17 2.12
CA GLY A 57 -0.71 14.74 2.45
C GLY A 57 -0.81 15.90 3.44
N LEU A 58 -0.13 15.75 4.57
CA LEU A 58 0.03 16.80 5.59
C LEU A 58 1.50 17.28 5.57
N GLY A 59 1.76 18.37 4.82
CA GLY A 59 3.11 18.70 4.41
C GLY A 59 3.60 17.69 3.34
N ASP A 60 4.90 17.78 3.02
CA ASP A 60 5.48 16.97 1.94
C ASP A 60 5.97 15.59 2.42
N ARG A 61 5.96 15.36 3.74
CA ARG A 61 6.58 14.17 4.36
C ARG A 61 5.63 13.30 5.17
N ILE A 62 4.38 13.74 5.34
CA ILE A 62 3.40 13.01 6.15
C ILE A 62 2.19 12.69 5.29
N GLN A 63 1.73 11.45 5.38
CA GLN A 63 0.48 10.99 4.79
C GLN A 63 -0.41 10.43 5.88
N LEU A 64 -1.67 10.80 5.84
CA LEU A 64 -2.73 10.17 6.62
C LEU A 64 -3.50 9.23 5.70
N LYS A 65 -3.71 7.99 6.12
CA LYS A 65 -4.47 6.99 5.36
C LYS A 65 -5.71 6.54 6.11
N TYR A 66 -6.78 6.38 5.37
CA TYR A 66 -7.96 5.62 5.78
C TYR A 66 -8.40 4.70 4.66
N GLU A 67 -8.52 3.40 4.96
CA GLU A 67 -8.97 2.41 3.99
C GLU A 67 -10.13 1.62 4.57
N ILE A 68 -11.10 1.30 3.72
CA ILE A 68 -12.30 0.55 4.08
C ILE A 68 -12.83 -0.25 2.90
N PRO A 69 -12.63 -1.57 2.85
CA PRO A 69 -13.15 -2.43 1.80
C PRO A 69 -14.55 -2.95 2.12
N ILE A 70 -15.27 -3.33 1.06
CA ILE A 70 -16.37 -4.29 1.17
C ILE A 70 -15.78 -5.67 0.88
N ALA A 71 -15.75 -6.53 1.91
CA ALA A 71 -15.16 -7.84 1.84
C ALA A 71 -16.19 -8.92 1.50
N ILE A 72 -15.79 -9.87 0.66
CA ILE A 72 -16.57 -11.06 0.29
C ILE A 72 -15.67 -12.28 0.42
N GLU A 73 -16.10 -13.26 1.22
CA GLU A 73 -15.44 -14.54 1.40
C GLU A 73 -16.27 -15.65 0.79
N GLU A 74 -15.67 -16.42 -0.12
CA GLU A 74 -16.26 -17.58 -0.78
C GLU A 74 -15.56 -18.85 -0.28
N THR A 75 -16.29 -19.77 0.33
CA THR A 75 -15.86 -21.16 0.54
C THR A 75 -16.55 -22.02 -0.50
N ARG A 76 -15.80 -22.83 -1.24
CA ARG A 76 -16.37 -23.71 -2.26
C ARG A 76 -16.79 -25.03 -1.66
N ALA A 77 -17.89 -25.56 -2.18
CA ALA A 77 -18.34 -26.89 -1.81
C ALA A 77 -17.25 -27.94 -2.10
N GLN A 78 -16.97 -28.78 -1.11
CA GLN A 78 -16.05 -29.88 -1.26
C GLN A 78 -16.81 -31.20 -0.98
N PRO A 79 -16.69 -32.22 -1.85
CA PRO A 79 -17.33 -33.48 -1.63
C PRO A 79 -16.77 -34.19 -0.39
N ALA A 80 -17.57 -35.04 0.22
CA ALA A 80 -17.11 -35.91 1.30
C ALA A 80 -15.97 -36.81 0.81
N THR A 81 -14.97 -37.03 1.67
CA THR A 81 -13.92 -38.02 1.49
C THR A 81 -14.03 -39.06 2.59
N PRO A 82 -13.34 -40.22 2.50
CA PRO A 82 -13.38 -41.22 3.57
C PRO A 82 -12.97 -40.71 4.95
N THR A 83 -12.21 -39.62 5.00
CA THR A 83 -11.65 -39.04 6.23
C THR A 83 -12.28 -37.68 6.60
N GLN A 84 -13.11 -37.09 5.72
CA GLN A 84 -13.70 -35.78 5.94
C GLN A 84 -15.15 -35.72 5.44
N PRO A 85 -16.06 -35.09 6.21
CA PRO A 85 -17.41 -34.83 5.73
C PRO A 85 -17.41 -33.82 4.58
N ALA A 86 -18.47 -33.77 3.80
CA ALA A 86 -18.67 -32.77 2.79
C ALA A 86 -18.66 -31.36 3.44
N ILE A 87 -18.02 -30.44 2.77
CA ILE A 87 -18.02 -28.99 3.16
C ILE A 87 -19.03 -28.32 2.24
N PRO A 88 -20.10 -27.70 2.76
CA PRO A 88 -21.03 -26.94 1.94
C PRO A 88 -20.35 -25.67 1.42
N GLY A 89 -20.68 -25.25 0.20
CA GLY A 89 -20.28 -23.96 -0.32
C GLY A 89 -20.99 -22.83 0.44
N GLN A 90 -20.28 -21.75 0.67
CA GLN A 90 -20.79 -20.57 1.38
C GLN A 90 -20.20 -19.31 0.79
N VAL A 91 -21.01 -18.26 0.71
CA VAL A 91 -20.56 -16.89 0.42
C VAL A 91 -21.03 -16.00 1.56
N ILE A 92 -20.10 -15.29 2.17
CA ILE A 92 -20.38 -14.29 3.20
C ILE A 92 -19.78 -12.96 2.76
N GLY A 93 -20.39 -11.87 3.15
CA GLY A 93 -19.88 -10.54 2.79
C GLY A 93 -20.30 -9.50 3.80
N GLY A 94 -19.61 -8.40 3.80
CA GLY A 94 -19.87 -7.28 4.69
C GLY A 94 -18.77 -6.23 4.61
N LEU A 95 -18.86 -5.26 5.52
CA LEU A 95 -17.80 -4.30 5.68
C LEU A 95 -16.53 -5.03 6.14
N GLY A 96 -15.43 -4.80 5.43
CA GLY A 96 -14.14 -5.37 5.73
C GLY A 96 -13.46 -4.70 6.92
N GLU A 97 -12.21 -5.04 7.13
CA GLU A 97 -11.36 -4.43 8.14
C GLU A 97 -10.98 -3.00 7.69
N SER A 98 -11.09 -2.02 8.57
CA SER A 98 -10.63 -0.66 8.30
C SER A 98 -9.17 -0.51 8.68
N LEU A 99 -8.42 0.25 7.88
CA LEU A 99 -7.05 0.63 8.17
C LEU A 99 -6.97 2.14 8.42
N LEU A 100 -6.34 2.50 9.52
CA LEU A 100 -5.88 3.85 9.80
C LEU A 100 -4.36 3.86 9.78
N GLY A 101 -3.76 4.73 8.99
CA GLY A 101 -2.31 4.78 8.82
C GLY A 101 -1.76 6.20 8.87
N ILE A 102 -0.52 6.31 9.34
CA ILE A 102 0.25 7.55 9.31
C ILE A 102 1.63 7.22 8.75
N LYS A 103 1.88 7.62 7.50
CA LYS A 103 3.22 7.49 6.90
C LYS A 103 4.04 8.74 7.22
N TRP A 104 5.30 8.52 7.57
CA TRP A 104 6.27 9.58 7.78
C TRP A 104 7.57 9.29 7.04
N ARG A 105 7.82 10.05 5.95
CA ARG A 105 9.10 10.04 5.23
C ARG A 105 10.12 10.87 6.02
N PHE A 106 10.89 10.21 6.87
CA PHE A 106 11.83 10.87 7.77
C PHE A 106 13.21 11.09 7.17
N TYR A 107 13.54 10.42 6.06
CA TYR A 107 14.79 10.60 5.35
C TYR A 107 14.55 10.68 3.84
N GLU A 108 15.26 11.62 3.19
CA GLU A 108 15.24 11.83 1.76
C GLU A 108 16.58 12.37 1.31
N HIS A 109 17.19 11.78 0.29
CA HIS A 109 18.45 12.19 -0.28
C HIS A 109 18.25 12.61 -1.73
N HIS A 110 18.67 13.85 -2.02
CA HIS A 110 18.77 14.40 -3.37
C HIS A 110 20.25 14.48 -3.77
N PRO A 111 20.64 14.09 -4.99
CA PRO A 111 22.05 13.97 -5.38
C PRO A 111 22.82 15.30 -5.32
N ASN A 112 22.12 16.43 -5.36
CA ASN A 112 22.73 17.77 -5.37
C ASN A 112 22.70 18.48 -4.01
N THR A 113 22.18 17.85 -2.95
CA THR A 113 22.15 18.43 -1.61
C THR A 113 23.25 17.86 -0.72
N SER A 114 23.95 18.76 0.04
CA SER A 114 24.93 18.28 1.01
C SER A 114 24.23 17.50 2.10
N TRP A 115 24.88 16.45 2.64
CA TRP A 115 24.39 15.60 3.72
C TRP A 115 23.86 16.35 4.95
N LEU A 116 24.33 17.59 5.17
CA LEU A 116 23.93 18.45 6.29
C LEU A 116 22.57 19.12 6.12
N LYS A 117 22.00 19.16 4.91
CA LYS A 117 20.66 19.69 4.66
C LYS A 117 19.56 18.61 4.71
N ASN A 118 19.91 17.35 4.87
CA ASN A 118 18.95 16.24 5.04
C ASN A 118 18.46 16.23 6.50
N ASP A 119 17.42 16.98 6.74
CA ASP A 119 16.94 17.32 8.06
C ASP A 119 16.06 16.25 8.67
N PHE A 120 16.65 15.42 9.55
CA PHE A 120 15.90 14.61 10.49
C PHE A 120 14.94 15.45 11.37
N GLY A 121 15.28 16.73 11.56
CA GLY A 121 14.56 17.66 12.43
C GLY A 121 13.33 18.32 11.82
N THR A 122 13.35 18.64 10.51
CA THR A 122 12.25 19.38 9.87
C THR A 122 10.97 18.55 9.78
N GLY A 123 11.04 17.23 9.62
CA GLY A 123 9.87 16.36 9.67
C GLY A 123 9.17 16.37 11.03
N LEU A 124 9.93 16.34 12.12
CA LEU A 124 9.38 16.39 13.47
C LEU A 124 8.81 17.78 13.81
N LEU A 125 9.47 18.85 13.35
CA LEU A 125 9.00 20.23 13.56
C LEU A 125 7.75 20.55 12.74
N ALA A 126 7.57 19.93 11.56
CA ALA A 126 6.35 20.06 10.75
C ALA A 126 5.12 19.48 11.46
N LEU A 127 5.27 18.43 12.27
CA LEU A 127 4.20 17.90 13.13
C LEU A 127 3.70 18.92 14.16
N PHE A 128 4.54 19.90 14.55
CA PHE A 128 4.19 20.93 15.52
C PHE A 128 3.89 22.29 14.86
N GLY A 129 3.64 22.31 13.55
CA GLY A 129 3.24 23.53 12.83
C GLY A 129 4.37 24.53 12.57
N HIS A 130 5.61 24.16 12.82
CA HIS A 130 6.77 24.96 12.43
C HIS A 130 7.12 24.68 10.96
N HIS A 131 6.52 25.43 10.05
CA HIS A 131 7.00 25.48 8.67
C HIS A 131 8.32 26.26 8.66
N ALA A 132 9.36 25.70 8.07
CA ALA A 132 10.50 26.51 7.70
C ALA A 132 10.00 27.65 6.79
N PRO A 133 10.39 28.91 7.00
CA PRO A 133 10.02 29.97 6.09
C PRO A 133 10.46 29.54 4.69
N PRO A 134 9.61 29.78 3.64
CA PRO A 134 10.02 29.50 2.28
C PRO A 134 11.32 30.26 2.02
N GLU A 135 12.37 29.54 1.61
CA GLU A 135 13.57 30.19 1.12
C GLU A 135 13.15 31.12 -0.03
N PRO A 136 13.68 32.35 -0.08
CA PRO A 136 13.41 33.25 -1.19
C PRO A 136 13.86 32.54 -2.47
N SER A 137 12.90 32.20 -3.33
CA SER A 137 13.15 31.60 -4.62
C SER A 137 13.78 32.65 -5.55
N ASP A 138 15.09 32.58 -5.74
CA ASP A 138 15.75 33.28 -6.83
C ASP A 138 15.18 32.78 -8.16
N PRO A 139 15.02 33.69 -9.17
CA PRO A 139 14.53 33.26 -10.49
C PRO A 139 15.41 32.21 -11.18
N GLU A 140 16.68 32.07 -10.79
CA GLU A 140 17.55 30.97 -11.23
C GLU A 140 17.20 29.64 -10.59
N ASP A 141 16.66 29.60 -9.35
CA ASP A 141 16.23 28.40 -8.67
C ASP A 141 14.93 27.86 -9.28
N LEU A 142 14.04 28.70 -9.81
CA LEU A 142 12.83 28.28 -10.52
C LEU A 142 13.14 27.59 -11.86
N ALA A 143 14.25 27.95 -12.51
CA ALA A 143 14.70 27.26 -13.72
C ALA A 143 15.41 25.93 -13.39
N ALA A 144 16.03 25.83 -12.22
CA ALA A 144 16.67 24.63 -11.72
C ALA A 144 15.63 23.61 -11.20
N SER A 145 14.53 24.05 -10.59
CA SER A 145 13.46 23.18 -10.08
C SER A 145 12.71 22.41 -11.20
N ALA A 146 12.72 22.94 -12.43
CA ALA A 146 12.18 22.26 -13.60
C ALA A 146 13.05 21.06 -14.08
N SER A 147 14.24 20.89 -13.52
CA SER A 147 15.21 19.84 -13.86
C SER A 147 15.78 19.13 -12.62
N GLU A 148 15.16 19.24 -11.45
CA GLU A 148 15.64 18.50 -10.29
C GLU A 148 15.60 17.00 -10.58
N PRO A 149 16.71 16.28 -10.46
CA PRO A 149 16.70 14.83 -10.56
C PRO A 149 15.83 14.30 -9.44
N ALA A 150 14.92 13.40 -9.80
CA ALA A 150 14.06 12.71 -8.83
C ALA A 150 14.88 12.22 -7.63
N THR A 151 14.31 12.29 -6.44
CA THR A 151 14.86 11.72 -5.19
C THR A 151 15.53 10.40 -5.48
N ASN A 152 16.81 10.27 -5.16
CA ASN A 152 17.53 9.03 -5.43
C ASN A 152 17.36 7.99 -4.35
N PHE A 153 17.01 8.43 -3.14
CA PHE A 153 16.82 7.50 -2.01
C PHE A 153 15.94 8.13 -0.93
N SER A 154 14.99 7.38 -0.42
CA SER A 154 14.14 7.82 0.69
C SER A 154 13.83 6.68 1.65
N ILE A 155 13.51 7.02 2.90
CA ILE A 155 13.08 6.09 3.95
C ILE A 155 11.89 6.66 4.67
N SER A 156 10.90 5.81 4.92
CA SER A 156 9.72 6.12 5.73
C SER A 156 9.43 5.05 6.77
N THR A 157 8.55 5.37 7.67
CA THR A 157 7.81 4.41 8.48
C THR A 157 6.32 4.67 8.33
N TYR A 158 5.53 3.62 8.42
CA TYR A 158 4.11 3.68 8.17
C TYR A 158 3.30 2.88 9.19
N PRO A 159 3.24 3.34 10.48
CA PRO A 159 2.37 2.73 11.48
C PRO A 159 0.94 2.61 10.98
N GLN A 160 0.39 1.40 11.05
CA GLN A 160 -0.95 1.05 10.57
C GLN A 160 -1.74 0.36 11.68
N LEU A 161 -2.96 0.80 11.90
CA LEU A 161 -3.90 0.23 12.86
C LEU A 161 -5.08 -0.35 12.09
N TYR A 162 -5.26 -1.66 12.18
CA TYR A 162 -6.36 -2.41 11.62
C TYR A 162 -7.46 -2.55 12.65
N LEU A 163 -8.69 -2.23 12.25
CA LEU A 163 -9.87 -2.21 13.12
C LEU A 163 -10.98 -3.06 12.53
N ASP A 164 -11.54 -3.94 13.35
CA ASP A 164 -12.82 -4.56 13.06
C ASP A 164 -13.91 -3.48 13.19
N ASN A 165 -14.62 -3.24 12.11
CA ASN A 165 -15.67 -2.23 12.11
C ASN A 165 -16.81 -2.62 13.06
N PRO A 166 -17.55 -1.64 13.65
CA PRO A 166 -18.69 -1.89 14.55
C PRO A 166 -19.89 -2.46 13.78
N THR A 167 -19.66 -3.53 13.02
CA THR A 167 -20.63 -4.27 12.25
C THR A 167 -20.65 -5.74 12.73
N ARG A 168 -21.54 -6.55 12.20
CA ARG A 168 -21.55 -7.99 12.51
C ARG A 168 -20.57 -8.79 11.63
N SER A 169 -19.53 -8.17 11.09
CA SER A 169 -18.57 -8.81 10.18
C SER A 169 -17.71 -9.86 10.91
N VAL A 170 -17.24 -9.56 12.13
CA VAL A 170 -16.47 -10.52 12.96
C VAL A 170 -17.29 -11.78 13.27
N PRO A 171 -18.51 -11.73 13.85
CA PRO A 171 -19.27 -12.93 14.14
C PRO A 171 -19.63 -13.76 12.90
N ARG A 172 -19.68 -13.14 11.72
CA ARG A 172 -19.92 -13.83 10.44
C ARG A 172 -18.65 -14.41 9.82
N GLY A 173 -17.47 -14.09 10.36
CA GLY A 173 -16.20 -14.53 9.83
C GLY A 173 -15.74 -13.78 8.57
N VAL A 174 -16.24 -12.56 8.32
CA VAL A 174 -15.80 -11.71 7.20
C VAL A 174 -14.47 -11.06 7.50
N VAL A 175 -14.24 -10.66 8.76
CA VAL A 175 -13.00 -10.05 9.24
C VAL A 175 -12.54 -10.69 10.54
N ALA A 176 -11.25 -10.65 10.80
CA ALA A 176 -10.69 -11.06 12.07
C ALA A 176 -11.08 -10.09 13.20
N PRO A 177 -11.17 -10.55 14.46
CA PRO A 177 -11.32 -9.65 15.59
C PRO A 177 -10.09 -8.74 15.70
N GLY A 178 -10.34 -7.43 15.78
CA GLY A 178 -9.31 -6.42 15.97
C GLY A 178 -9.14 -5.97 17.43
N PRO A 179 -8.32 -4.93 17.69
CA PRO A 179 -7.42 -4.30 16.74
C PRO A 179 -6.14 -5.10 16.47
N ASN A 180 -5.49 -4.79 15.35
CA ASN A 180 -4.16 -5.30 15.01
C ASN A 180 -3.27 -4.13 14.60
N PHE A 181 -1.95 -4.23 14.80
CA PHE A 181 -1.01 -3.16 14.53
C PHE A 181 0.17 -3.66 13.69
N PHE A 182 0.44 -2.96 12.60
CA PHE A 182 1.58 -3.22 11.72
C PHE A 182 2.52 -2.02 11.71
N LEU A 183 3.82 -2.28 11.78
CA LEU A 183 4.86 -1.26 11.80
C LEU A 183 5.93 -1.59 10.75
N PRO A 184 5.83 -1.05 9.54
CA PRO A 184 6.85 -1.18 8.50
C PRO A 184 7.91 -0.07 8.56
N ILE A 185 9.06 -0.39 7.97
CA ILE A 185 10.05 0.54 7.45
C ILE A 185 10.10 0.31 5.95
N GLU A 186 9.98 1.37 5.21
CA GLU A 186 9.97 1.39 3.75
C GLU A 186 11.19 2.12 3.24
N VAL A 187 11.74 1.67 2.12
CA VAL A 187 12.88 2.29 1.44
C VAL A 187 12.60 2.38 -0.05
N ASN A 188 13.02 3.47 -0.68
CA ASN A 188 12.96 3.64 -2.12
C ASN A 188 14.33 4.06 -2.64
N ALA A 189 14.72 3.54 -3.80
CA ALA A 189 15.86 4.00 -4.56
C ALA A 189 15.50 4.12 -6.05
N ARG A 190 15.96 5.20 -6.71
CA ARG A 190 15.81 5.41 -8.15
C ARG A 190 17.17 5.45 -8.84
N ILE A 191 17.31 4.67 -9.91
CA ILE A 191 18.54 4.58 -10.73
C ILE A 191 18.10 4.72 -12.20
N GLY A 192 18.10 5.94 -12.71
CA GLY A 192 17.55 6.22 -14.03
C GLY A 192 16.06 5.83 -14.11
N PRO A 193 15.63 5.04 -15.11
CA PRO A 193 14.24 4.63 -15.23
C PRO A 193 13.83 3.48 -14.29
N ILE A 194 14.77 2.97 -13.49
CA ILE A 194 14.52 1.86 -12.58
C ILE A 194 14.19 2.40 -11.19
N ARG A 195 13.12 1.87 -10.62
CA ARG A 195 12.69 2.10 -9.25
C ARG A 195 12.83 0.81 -8.45
N LEU A 196 13.32 0.92 -7.23
CA LEU A 196 13.44 -0.16 -6.27
C LEU A 196 12.74 0.26 -4.99
N ASP A 197 11.70 -0.46 -4.58
CA ASP A 197 11.05 -0.26 -3.29
C ASP A 197 11.27 -1.51 -2.43
N GLY A 198 11.52 -1.30 -1.15
CA GLY A 198 11.70 -2.36 -0.18
C GLY A 198 10.93 -2.07 1.09
N GLU A 199 10.34 -3.10 1.67
CA GLU A 199 9.59 -3.00 2.91
C GLU A 199 10.00 -4.13 3.86
N VAL A 200 10.15 -3.81 5.15
CA VAL A 200 10.21 -4.79 6.22
C VAL A 200 9.33 -4.29 7.36
N GLY A 201 8.31 -5.07 7.71
CA GLY A 201 7.37 -4.71 8.75
C GLY A 201 7.11 -5.83 9.74
N TYR A 202 6.64 -5.46 10.92
CA TYR A 202 6.24 -6.39 11.96
C TYR A 202 4.78 -6.16 12.34
N ASN A 203 4.01 -7.23 12.24
CA ASN A 203 2.64 -7.28 12.69
C ASN A 203 2.62 -7.80 14.12
N PHE A 204 2.07 -7.00 15.05
CA PHE A 204 2.06 -7.33 16.47
C PHE A 204 1.00 -8.35 16.84
N GLY A 205 0.11 -8.68 15.90
CA GLY A 205 -0.96 -9.62 16.15
C GLY A 205 -1.92 -9.17 17.27
N ASN A 206 -2.76 -10.08 17.68
CA ASN A 206 -3.64 -9.93 18.84
C ASN A 206 -4.02 -11.31 19.41
N HIS A 207 -5.08 -11.38 20.22
CA HIS A 207 -5.55 -12.67 20.77
C HIS A 207 -6.10 -13.65 19.72
N ALA A 208 -6.41 -13.19 18.51
CA ALA A 208 -6.98 -13.98 17.42
C ALA A 208 -6.07 -14.10 16.20
N LEU A 209 -5.01 -13.30 16.13
CA LEU A 209 -4.08 -13.24 15.01
C LEU A 209 -2.64 -13.44 15.51
N PRO A 210 -1.83 -14.27 14.83
CA PRO A 210 -0.43 -14.42 15.18
C PRO A 210 0.34 -13.13 14.91
N GLN A 211 1.49 -13.00 15.54
CA GLN A 211 2.49 -12.03 15.14
C GLN A 211 3.14 -12.51 13.85
N SER A 212 3.46 -11.58 12.93
CA SER A 212 4.10 -11.93 11.66
C SER A 212 5.13 -10.90 11.20
N TRP A 213 6.04 -11.33 10.34
CA TRP A 213 6.95 -10.47 9.60
C TRP A 213 6.46 -10.34 8.16
N GLY A 214 6.31 -9.10 7.67
CA GLY A 214 6.14 -8.78 6.27
C GLY A 214 7.47 -8.32 5.66
N ARG A 215 7.75 -8.72 4.41
CA ARG A 215 8.94 -8.31 3.65
C ARG A 215 8.57 -8.17 2.20
N GLY A 216 8.81 -7.00 1.65
CA GLY A 216 8.50 -6.66 0.26
C GLY A 216 9.71 -6.20 -0.52
N LEU A 217 9.77 -6.57 -1.78
CA LEU A 217 10.67 -6.01 -2.78
C LEU A 217 9.90 -5.78 -4.06
N LEU A 218 9.90 -4.53 -4.51
CA LEU A 218 9.29 -4.12 -5.77
C LEU A 218 10.36 -3.55 -6.69
N VAL A 219 10.39 -4.02 -7.93
CA VAL A 219 11.26 -3.51 -8.98
C VAL A 219 10.38 -2.92 -10.06
N GLY A 220 10.48 -1.61 -10.29
CA GLY A 220 9.73 -0.86 -11.27
C GLY A 220 10.59 -0.39 -12.43
N HIS A 221 9.95 -0.20 -13.59
CA HIS A 221 10.54 0.44 -14.75
C HIS A 221 9.56 1.45 -15.35
N GLU A 222 10.02 2.67 -15.50
CA GLU A 222 9.33 3.77 -16.17
C GLU A 222 9.58 3.67 -17.68
N PHE A 223 8.60 3.21 -18.47
CA PHE A 223 8.69 3.15 -19.92
C PHE A 223 8.42 4.49 -20.56
N THR A 224 7.53 5.25 -19.98
CA THR A 224 7.19 6.62 -20.37
C THR A 224 6.76 7.39 -19.11
N ASP A 225 6.61 8.71 -19.22
CA ASP A 225 6.06 9.57 -18.17
C ASP A 225 4.61 9.25 -17.75
N ARG A 226 4.00 8.23 -18.38
CA ARG A 226 2.62 7.78 -18.15
C ARG A 226 2.48 6.28 -17.90
N THR A 227 3.54 5.50 -18.15
CA THR A 227 3.47 4.04 -18.10
C THR A 227 4.60 3.48 -17.31
N GLU A 228 4.26 2.80 -16.23
CA GLU A 228 5.20 2.08 -15.37
C GLU A 228 4.78 0.63 -15.24
N ALA A 229 5.75 -0.28 -15.18
CA ALA A 229 5.50 -1.66 -14.83
C ALA A 229 6.38 -2.07 -13.65
N TYR A 230 5.87 -2.99 -12.84
CA TYR A 230 6.49 -3.43 -11.60
C TYR A 230 6.44 -4.94 -11.48
N LEU A 231 7.49 -5.49 -10.89
CA LEU A 231 7.57 -6.87 -10.42
C LEU A 231 7.72 -6.84 -8.90
N GLU A 232 6.83 -7.53 -8.20
CA GLU A 232 6.82 -7.63 -6.74
C GLU A 232 7.16 -9.04 -6.28
N LEU A 233 7.96 -9.13 -5.22
CA LEU A 233 8.10 -10.28 -4.36
C LEU A 233 7.74 -9.86 -2.94
N TYR A 234 6.67 -10.42 -2.39
CA TYR A 234 6.26 -10.19 -1.01
C TYR A 234 6.23 -11.49 -0.22
N ASP A 235 6.73 -11.46 1.01
CA ASP A 235 6.79 -12.62 1.90
C ASP A 235 6.26 -12.25 3.28
N GLU A 236 5.27 -12.98 3.74
CA GLU A 236 4.73 -12.87 5.10
C GLU A 236 4.93 -14.18 5.84
N GLN A 237 5.43 -14.11 7.07
CA GLN A 237 5.73 -15.28 7.87
C GLN A 237 5.33 -15.08 9.34
N ASP A 238 4.56 -16.01 9.89
CA ASP A 238 4.22 -16.04 11.31
C ASP A 238 5.49 -16.10 12.18
N ALA A 239 5.58 -15.19 13.12
CA ALA A 239 6.65 -15.17 14.13
C ALA A 239 6.35 -16.15 15.28
N ASN A 240 5.08 -16.28 15.66
CA ASN A 240 4.63 -17.18 16.71
C ASN A 240 3.41 -18.02 16.24
N THR A 241 2.98 -18.93 17.10
CA THR A 241 1.72 -19.66 16.97
C THR A 241 0.80 -19.23 18.09
N LEU A 242 -0.48 -19.09 17.80
CA LEU A 242 -1.47 -18.87 18.85
C LEU A 242 -1.82 -20.19 19.55
N PRO A 243 -2.12 -20.17 20.88
CA PRO A 243 -2.58 -21.35 21.60
C PRO A 243 -3.84 -21.95 20.97
N ALA A 244 -3.99 -23.27 21.05
CA ALA A 244 -5.15 -23.96 20.54
C ALA A 244 -6.45 -23.45 21.21
N GLY A 245 -7.48 -23.22 20.40
CA GLY A 245 -8.78 -22.75 20.88
C GLY A 245 -8.92 -21.23 21.02
N GLN A 246 -7.88 -20.46 20.68
CA GLN A 246 -8.02 -19.01 20.53
C GLN A 246 -8.43 -18.65 19.10
N GLY A 247 -9.25 -17.61 18.97
CA GLY A 247 -9.84 -17.18 17.70
C GLY A 247 -11.30 -17.57 17.56
N ILE A 248 -11.97 -17.03 16.56
CA ILE A 248 -13.41 -17.21 16.29
C ILE A 248 -13.60 -17.73 14.87
N GLY A 249 -14.35 -18.83 14.71
CA GLY A 249 -14.70 -19.35 13.40
C GLY A 249 -13.49 -19.77 12.58
N GLN A 250 -13.37 -19.23 11.38
CA GLN A 250 -12.23 -19.49 10.48
C GLN A 250 -10.89 -18.93 10.98
N PHE A 251 -10.93 -17.99 11.90
CA PHE A 251 -9.76 -17.45 12.60
C PHE A 251 -9.40 -18.26 13.86
N ALA A 252 -10.06 -19.40 14.09
CA ALA A 252 -9.72 -20.30 15.17
C ALA A 252 -8.31 -20.86 14.96
N THR A 253 -7.46 -20.65 15.94
CA THR A 253 -6.03 -20.86 15.85
C THR A 253 -5.55 -22.00 16.72
N GLY A 254 -4.30 -22.32 16.63
CA GLY A 254 -3.65 -23.47 17.24
C GLY A 254 -3.05 -24.36 16.16
N GLY A 255 -2.81 -23.76 14.98
CA GLY A 255 -2.15 -24.41 13.85
C GLY A 255 -0.64 -24.13 13.82
N PRO A 256 0.07 -24.80 12.91
CA PRO A 256 1.46 -24.54 12.63
C PRO A 256 1.65 -23.13 12.08
N LYS A 257 2.86 -22.57 12.23
CA LYS A 257 3.27 -21.30 11.61
C LYS A 257 3.03 -21.35 10.11
N GLN A 258 2.52 -20.26 9.58
CA GLN A 258 2.29 -20.10 8.16
C GLN A 258 3.32 -19.18 7.54
N ARG A 259 3.54 -19.37 6.26
CA ARG A 259 4.28 -18.45 5.42
C ARG A 259 3.53 -18.29 4.10
N GLU A 260 3.38 -17.08 3.66
CA GLU A 260 2.83 -16.75 2.35
C GLU A 260 3.87 -15.98 1.55
N THR A 261 4.13 -16.43 0.32
CA THR A 261 5.02 -15.74 -0.61
C THR A 261 4.24 -15.41 -1.86
N THR A 262 4.18 -14.13 -2.22
CA THR A 262 3.49 -13.61 -3.40
C THR A 262 4.49 -13.13 -4.44
N LEU A 263 4.26 -13.48 -5.69
CA LEU A 263 4.92 -12.92 -6.85
C LEU A 263 3.87 -12.22 -7.71
N GLY A 264 4.01 -10.89 -7.87
CA GLY A 264 3.09 -10.02 -8.60
C GLY A 264 3.76 -9.33 -9.78
N LEU A 265 3.02 -9.16 -10.86
CA LEU A 265 3.39 -8.33 -12.01
C LEU A 265 2.23 -7.36 -12.27
N GLY A 266 2.55 -6.09 -12.46
CA GLY A 266 1.52 -5.09 -12.69
C GLY A 266 2.09 -3.76 -13.09
N GLY A 267 1.33 -2.70 -12.90
CA GLY A 267 1.78 -1.37 -13.24
C GLY A 267 0.72 -0.29 -13.13
N ARG A 268 1.14 0.89 -13.51
CA ARG A 268 0.33 2.10 -13.57
C ARG A 268 0.31 2.66 -14.98
N GLN A 269 -0.90 3.04 -15.43
CA GLN A 269 -1.11 3.75 -16.69
C GLN A 269 -1.86 5.05 -16.41
N THR A 270 -1.25 6.18 -16.69
CA THR A 270 -1.91 7.49 -16.62
C THR A 270 -2.86 7.67 -17.79
N LEU A 271 -4.13 7.99 -17.49
CA LEU A 271 -5.21 8.03 -18.46
C LEU A 271 -5.47 9.44 -19.02
N ASN A 272 -5.13 10.50 -18.29
CA ASN A 272 -5.42 11.88 -18.70
C ASN A 272 -4.16 12.75 -18.83
N HIS A 273 -4.30 13.91 -19.46
CA HIS A 273 -3.18 14.83 -19.70
C HIS A 273 -2.69 15.52 -18.43
N SER A 274 -3.60 15.77 -17.47
CA SER A 274 -3.25 16.38 -16.17
C SER A 274 -2.57 15.40 -15.21
N LYS A 275 -2.38 14.15 -15.62
CA LYS A 275 -1.77 13.07 -14.82
C LYS A 275 -2.45 12.83 -13.45
N THR A 276 -3.73 13.18 -13.36
CA THR A 276 -4.51 13.05 -12.13
C THR A 276 -5.39 11.81 -12.07
N LEU A 277 -5.42 11.03 -13.15
CA LEU A 277 -6.22 9.80 -13.25
C LEU A 277 -5.34 8.66 -13.75
N ASN A 278 -5.16 7.64 -12.93
CA ASN A 278 -4.35 6.47 -13.24
C ASN A 278 -5.18 5.18 -13.17
N LEU A 279 -4.90 4.26 -14.09
CA LEU A 279 -5.34 2.87 -14.03
C LEU A 279 -4.23 2.07 -13.36
N LEU A 280 -4.59 1.28 -12.37
CA LEU A 280 -3.70 0.41 -11.62
C LEU A 280 -4.08 -1.05 -11.87
N LEU A 281 -3.11 -1.87 -12.21
CA LEU A 281 -3.32 -3.28 -12.53
C LEU A 281 -2.25 -4.14 -11.90
N MET A 282 -2.63 -5.31 -11.38
CA MET A 282 -1.68 -6.34 -10.94
C MET A 282 -2.32 -7.71 -11.09
N ALA A 283 -1.51 -8.69 -11.45
CA ALA A 283 -1.84 -10.09 -11.39
C ALA A 283 -0.65 -10.89 -10.87
N GLY A 284 -0.90 -11.93 -10.08
CA GLY A 284 0.17 -12.66 -9.44
C GLY A 284 -0.24 -14.03 -8.94
N ARG A 285 0.72 -14.66 -8.30
CA ARG A 285 0.57 -15.95 -7.63
C ARG A 285 1.01 -15.82 -6.19
N SER A 286 0.19 -16.30 -5.28
CA SER A 286 0.53 -16.47 -3.88
C SER A 286 0.70 -17.95 -3.56
N PHE A 287 1.69 -18.27 -2.75
CA PHE A 287 2.04 -19.62 -2.32
C PHE A 287 2.03 -19.66 -0.79
N GLN A 288 0.99 -20.26 -0.24
CA GLN A 288 0.89 -20.44 1.20
C GLN A 288 1.52 -21.78 1.60
N THR A 289 2.50 -21.74 2.48
CA THR A 289 3.13 -22.92 3.07
C THR A 289 2.69 -23.04 4.52
N ILE A 290 1.99 -24.13 4.81
CA ILE A 290 1.64 -24.52 6.17
C ILE A 290 2.68 -25.55 6.60
N THR A 291 3.49 -25.25 7.59
CA THR A 291 4.66 -26.01 8.08
C THR A 291 4.81 -27.42 7.49
N ASN A 292 5.76 -27.62 6.59
CA ASN A 292 6.16 -28.89 5.98
C ASN A 292 5.10 -29.64 5.18
N THR A 293 3.93 -29.09 4.93
CA THR A 293 2.89 -29.71 4.12
C THR A 293 2.37 -28.72 3.08
N ASN A 294 2.28 -29.19 1.85
CA ASN A 294 1.59 -28.64 0.68
C ASN A 294 1.37 -27.14 0.60
N SER A 295 2.13 -26.48 -0.26
CA SER A 295 1.78 -25.12 -0.69
C SER A 295 0.42 -25.15 -1.40
N GLN A 296 -0.47 -24.24 -1.02
CA GLN A 296 -1.71 -23.99 -1.75
C GLN A 296 -1.53 -22.71 -2.58
N PRO A 297 -1.30 -22.84 -3.90
CA PRO A 297 -1.16 -21.65 -4.73
C PRO A 297 -2.54 -21.00 -4.96
N SER A 298 -2.57 -19.68 -4.85
CA SER A 298 -3.72 -18.87 -5.24
C SER A 298 -3.37 -17.92 -6.36
N TRP A 299 -4.37 -17.45 -7.09
CA TRP A 299 -4.26 -16.32 -8.00
C TRP A 299 -4.67 -15.07 -7.25
N ILE A 300 -3.82 -14.06 -7.33
CA ILE A 300 -4.12 -12.72 -6.83
C ILE A 300 -4.24 -11.75 -8.00
N ALA A 301 -5.18 -10.83 -7.93
CA ALA A 301 -5.34 -9.80 -8.93
C ALA A 301 -5.86 -8.50 -8.30
N TYR A 302 -5.43 -7.38 -8.84
CA TYR A 302 -5.92 -6.06 -8.53
C TYR A 302 -6.26 -5.30 -9.82
N VAL A 303 -7.39 -4.61 -9.79
CA VAL A 303 -7.79 -3.63 -10.80
C VAL A 303 -8.32 -2.42 -10.09
N GLY A 304 -7.77 -1.25 -10.33
CA GLY A 304 -8.21 -0.03 -9.65
C GLY A 304 -7.98 1.24 -10.44
N VAL A 305 -8.59 2.29 -9.94
CA VAL A 305 -8.45 3.65 -10.44
C VAL A 305 -7.94 4.53 -9.30
N GLN A 306 -6.87 5.25 -9.56
CA GLN A 306 -6.31 6.24 -8.66
C GLN A 306 -6.66 7.64 -9.16
N VAL A 307 -7.17 8.48 -8.27
CA VAL A 307 -7.48 9.89 -8.53
C VAL A 307 -6.61 10.76 -7.64
N LEU A 308 -5.85 11.65 -8.26
CA LEU A 308 -5.02 12.62 -7.58
C LEU A 308 -5.72 13.98 -7.58
N LEU A 309 -5.94 14.56 -6.39
CA LEU A 309 -6.57 15.85 -6.22
C LEU A 309 -5.66 16.74 -5.38
N GLY A 310 -5.53 18.01 -5.76
CA GLY A 310 -4.70 18.96 -5.02
C GLY A 310 -5.17 20.38 -5.21
N PRO A 311 -4.62 21.34 -4.46
CA PRO A 311 -4.86 22.74 -4.73
C PRO A 311 -4.41 23.06 -6.16
N ALA A 312 -5.17 23.91 -6.86
CA ALA A 312 -4.75 24.40 -8.16
C ALA A 312 -3.39 25.12 -8.00
N GLU A 313 -2.42 24.72 -8.81
CA GLU A 313 -1.16 25.48 -8.85
C GLU A 313 -1.48 26.95 -9.13
N PRO A 314 -0.87 27.89 -8.38
CA PRO A 314 -1.05 29.30 -8.66
C PRO A 314 -0.60 29.55 -10.11
N VAL A 315 -1.54 29.99 -10.94
CA VAL A 315 -1.22 30.40 -12.31
C VAL A 315 -0.23 31.55 -12.20
N THR A 316 1.04 31.26 -12.40
CA THR A 316 2.07 32.32 -12.48
C THR A 316 1.66 33.18 -13.65
N PRO A 317 1.32 34.48 -13.44
CA PRO A 317 0.95 35.35 -14.55
C PRO A 317 2.13 35.37 -15.50
N GLN A 318 1.90 34.95 -16.75
CA GLN A 318 2.91 35.14 -17.79
C GLN A 318 3.21 36.62 -17.84
N VAL A 319 4.42 36.99 -17.41
CA VAL A 319 4.93 38.33 -17.59
C VAL A 319 5.01 38.51 -19.09
N GLU A 320 4.04 39.28 -19.62
CA GLU A 320 4.02 39.68 -21.02
C GLU A 320 5.34 40.38 -21.31
N GLN A 321 6.28 39.66 -21.92
CA GLN A 321 7.55 40.25 -22.37
C GLN A 321 7.19 41.28 -23.41
N LYS A 322 7.13 42.55 -22.95
CA LYS A 322 7.00 43.71 -23.81
C LYS A 322 8.23 43.75 -24.71
N LEU A 323 8.05 43.27 -25.93
CA LEU A 323 9.09 43.38 -26.97
C LEU A 323 9.64 44.84 -27.00
N PRO A 324 10.95 45.00 -26.98
CA PRO A 324 11.52 46.33 -27.08
C PRO A 324 11.07 46.96 -28.41
N ASN A 325 10.49 48.16 -28.31
CA ASN A 325 10.10 48.98 -29.43
C ASN A 325 11.31 49.14 -30.35
N GLU A 326 11.33 48.49 -31.51
CA GLU A 326 12.27 48.86 -32.59
C GLU A 326 11.99 50.27 -33.00
N GLY A 327 12.87 51.17 -32.52
CA GLY A 327 12.84 52.57 -32.88
C GLY A 327 13.05 52.76 -34.37
N LYS A 328 12.08 53.41 -34.99
CA LYS A 328 12.17 53.94 -36.34
C LYS A 328 13.44 54.80 -36.48
N ARG A 329 14.26 54.43 -37.42
CA ARG A 329 15.10 55.38 -38.17
C ARG A 329 14.76 55.31 -39.64
#